data_802607d3e4110178f6fa49ac9c7045c8
#
_entry.id   802607d3e4110178f6fa49ac9c7045c8
#
_cell.length_a   1.000
_cell.length_b   1.000
_cell.length_c   1.000
_cell.angle_alpha   90.00
_cell.angle_beta   90.00
_cell.angle_gamma   90.00
#
_symmetry.space_group_name_H-M   'P 1'
#
loop_
_entity.id
_entity.type
_entity.pdbx_description
1 polymer ?
#
loop_
_entity_poly.entity_id
_entity_poly.type
_entity_poly.pdbx_seq_one_letter_code
_entity_poly.pdbx_strand_id
1 'polypeptide(L)'
;MNVNNILRTIKNIAASVKTVCSAYDGDVYTIWNTNEVKYASFVVAISAAGKQDNLRTYNLVLYYGDRLMQDGKNKNSIWDDALNTLQSIINKINSFDNFEVDQDYSIRFFEQKFLDDLAGGFVEITLQAEDDLGACEINDIITEDETLIERLKEEIQKYEAENAELAVLLKDILHRLSGEVVE
;
A
#
# COMPACT_ATOMS: atom_id res chain seq x y z
N MET A 1 0.47 -18.33 -3.41
CA MET A 1 0.77 -17.01 -2.81
C MET A 1 0.67 -17.09 -1.29
N ASN A 2 1.52 -16.42 -0.51
CA ASN A 2 1.44 -16.42 0.96
C ASN A 2 0.82 -15.10 1.49
N VAL A 3 0.36 -15.14 2.75
CA VAL A 3 -0.31 -13.99 3.42
C VAL A 3 0.56 -12.73 3.40
N ASN A 4 1.86 -12.86 3.69
CA ASN A 4 2.76 -11.70 3.76
C ASN A 4 2.90 -10.98 2.42
N ASN A 5 2.91 -11.74 1.33
CA ASN A 5 2.99 -11.19 -0.01
C ASN A 5 1.71 -10.40 -0.37
N ILE A 6 0.53 -10.92 -0.02
CA ILE A 6 -0.75 -10.21 -0.23
C ILE A 6 -0.77 -8.91 0.56
N LEU A 7 -0.46 -8.95 1.86
CA LEU A 7 -0.46 -7.76 2.69
C LEU A 7 0.53 -6.71 2.16
N ARG A 8 1.73 -7.15 1.76
CA ARG A 8 2.75 -6.26 1.16
C ARG A 8 2.26 -5.65 -0.15
N THR A 9 1.65 -6.43 -1.05
CA THR A 9 1.12 -5.94 -2.32
C THR A 9 0.03 -4.88 -2.09
N ILE A 10 -0.94 -5.18 -1.23
CA ILE A 10 -2.03 -4.22 -0.92
C ILE A 10 -1.49 -2.96 -0.26
N LYS A 11 -0.52 -3.08 0.63
CA LYS A 11 0.15 -1.94 1.26
C LYS A 11 0.87 -1.06 0.22
N ASN A 12 1.57 -1.65 -0.74
CA ASN A 12 2.23 -0.92 -1.82
C ASN A 12 1.22 -0.23 -2.75
N ILE A 13 0.12 -0.90 -3.08
CA ILE A 13 -0.99 -0.29 -3.83
C ILE A 13 -1.53 0.92 -3.07
N ALA A 14 -1.80 0.79 -1.78
CA ALA A 14 -2.29 1.89 -0.96
C ALA A 14 -1.31 3.06 -0.89
N ALA A 15 -0.02 2.79 -0.70
CA ALA A 15 1.04 3.81 -0.69
C ALA A 15 1.16 4.58 -2.02
N SER A 16 0.71 4.00 -3.14
CA SER A 16 0.66 4.68 -4.44
C SER A 16 -0.54 5.63 -4.61
N VAL A 17 -1.46 5.68 -3.65
CA VAL A 17 -2.63 6.59 -3.68
C VAL A 17 -2.28 7.89 -2.99
N LYS A 18 -2.47 9.02 -3.68
CA LYS A 18 -2.03 10.36 -3.22
C LYS A 18 -2.58 10.79 -1.85
N THR A 19 -3.75 10.30 -1.47
CA THR A 19 -4.40 10.62 -0.19
C THR A 19 -3.83 9.84 0.98
N VAL A 20 -2.95 8.85 0.74
CA VAL A 20 -2.32 8.02 1.76
C VAL A 20 -0.91 8.51 2.04
N CYS A 21 -0.66 9.00 3.25
CA CYS A 21 0.68 9.42 3.69
C CYS A 21 1.52 8.25 4.21
N SER A 22 0.85 7.23 4.76
CA SER A 22 1.52 6.03 5.27
C SER A 22 0.59 4.81 5.17
N ALA A 23 1.18 3.65 4.91
CA ALA A 23 0.46 2.38 4.77
C ALA A 23 1.07 1.31 5.66
N TYR A 24 0.23 0.62 6.41
CA TYR A 24 0.59 -0.38 7.41
C TYR A 24 -0.17 -1.68 7.19
N ASP A 25 0.36 -2.77 7.74
CA ASP A 25 -0.31 -4.06 7.83
C ASP A 25 -0.31 -4.54 9.29
N GLY A 26 -1.41 -5.12 9.72
CA GLY A 26 -1.58 -5.67 11.06
C GLY A 26 -2.82 -5.19 11.80
N ASP A 27 -2.77 -5.25 13.14
CA ASP A 27 -3.89 -4.84 13.98
C ASP A 27 -4.01 -3.32 14.06
N VAL A 28 -5.15 -2.81 13.61
CA VAL A 28 -5.46 -1.38 13.55
C VAL A 28 -5.37 -0.69 14.92
N TYR A 29 -5.80 -1.37 16.00
CA TYR A 29 -5.74 -0.81 17.34
C TYR A 29 -4.32 -0.66 17.84
N THR A 30 -3.46 -1.62 17.54
CA THR A 30 -2.03 -1.54 17.87
C THR A 30 -1.37 -0.40 17.10
N ILE A 31 -1.61 -0.32 15.78
CA ILE A 31 -0.98 0.67 14.90
C ILE A 31 -1.39 2.08 15.32
N TRP A 32 -2.69 2.37 15.39
CA TRP A 32 -3.19 3.72 15.67
C TRP A 32 -3.05 4.18 17.14
N ASN A 33 -2.55 3.33 18.01
CA ASN A 33 -2.16 3.69 19.37
C ASN A 33 -0.63 3.89 19.53
N THR A 34 0.11 4.01 18.43
CA THR A 34 1.54 4.36 18.45
C THR A 34 1.78 5.81 18.06
N ASN A 35 2.89 6.39 18.57
CA ASN A 35 3.29 7.76 18.22
C ASN A 35 3.93 7.91 16.84
N GLU A 36 4.11 6.80 16.10
CA GLU A 36 4.87 6.76 14.85
C GLU A 36 4.01 6.89 13.59
N VAL A 37 2.67 6.88 13.77
CA VAL A 37 1.74 6.92 12.63
C VAL A 37 1.72 8.29 11.99
N LYS A 38 1.92 8.32 10.67
CA LYS A 38 1.75 9.53 9.86
C LYS A 38 0.36 9.49 9.21
N TYR A 39 -0.44 10.52 9.46
CA TYR A 39 -1.79 10.67 8.91
C TYR A 39 -1.75 11.51 7.61
N ALA A 40 -2.66 11.30 6.65
CA ALA A 40 -3.68 10.24 6.61
C ALA A 40 -3.05 8.85 6.42
N SER A 41 -3.56 7.84 7.10
CA SER A 41 -2.97 6.51 7.12
C SER A 41 -3.93 5.43 6.64
N PHE A 42 -3.36 4.41 6.01
CA PHE A 42 -4.05 3.19 5.59
C PHE A 42 -3.54 2.01 6.40
N VAL A 43 -4.45 1.13 6.79
CA VAL A 43 -4.10 -0.14 7.46
C VAL A 43 -4.84 -1.27 6.76
N VAL A 44 -4.11 -2.35 6.44
CA VAL A 44 -4.72 -3.61 5.99
C VAL A 44 -4.56 -4.68 7.05
N ALA A 45 -5.66 -5.31 7.42
CA ALA A 45 -5.68 -6.46 8.32
C ALA A 45 -6.28 -7.67 7.61
N ILE A 46 -5.76 -8.86 7.94
CA ILE A 46 -6.35 -10.12 7.49
C ILE A 46 -7.17 -10.70 8.63
N SER A 47 -8.42 -11.05 8.35
CA SER A 47 -9.32 -11.65 9.34
C SER A 47 -9.44 -13.17 9.20
N ALA A 48 -9.34 -13.68 7.96
CA ALA A 48 -9.36 -15.12 7.70
C ALA A 48 -8.67 -15.44 6.36
N ALA A 49 -8.21 -16.67 6.21
CA ALA A 49 -7.76 -17.23 4.95
C ALA A 49 -8.32 -18.64 4.78
N GLY A 50 -8.71 -18.97 3.56
CA GLY A 50 -9.26 -20.29 3.21
C GLY A 50 -8.68 -20.77 1.88
N LYS A 51 -8.98 -22.03 1.57
CA LYS A 51 -8.70 -22.62 0.26
C LYS A 51 -9.92 -23.44 -0.16
N GLN A 52 -10.37 -23.20 -1.37
CA GLN A 52 -11.41 -24.00 -2.00
C GLN A 52 -10.94 -24.34 -3.43
N ASP A 53 -10.80 -25.62 -3.71
CA ASP A 53 -10.24 -26.13 -4.96
C ASP A 53 -8.85 -25.53 -5.25
N ASN A 54 -8.69 -24.85 -6.38
CA ASN A 54 -7.45 -24.18 -6.79
C ASN A 54 -7.44 -22.67 -6.44
N LEU A 55 -8.43 -22.19 -5.69
CA LEU A 55 -8.54 -20.79 -5.29
C LEU A 55 -8.21 -20.64 -3.81
N ARG A 56 -7.41 -19.65 -3.50
CA ARG A 56 -7.21 -19.15 -2.13
C ARG A 56 -8.08 -17.93 -1.91
N THR A 57 -8.79 -17.94 -0.81
CA THR A 57 -9.66 -16.84 -0.39
C THR A 57 -9.07 -16.17 0.83
N TYR A 58 -9.03 -14.84 0.82
CA TYR A 58 -8.53 -14.01 1.92
C TYR A 58 -9.58 -12.98 2.29
N ASN A 59 -10.03 -13.01 3.53
CA ASN A 59 -10.91 -11.97 4.07
C ASN A 59 -10.03 -10.87 4.67
N LEU A 60 -10.13 -9.69 4.10
CA LEU A 60 -9.32 -8.54 4.43
C LEU A 60 -10.20 -7.41 4.95
N VAL A 61 -9.68 -6.66 5.91
CA VAL A 61 -10.29 -5.40 6.34
C VAL A 61 -9.32 -4.28 5.99
N LEU A 62 -9.80 -3.35 5.19
CA LEU A 62 -9.06 -2.17 4.76
C LEU A 62 -9.57 -0.97 5.56
N TYR A 63 -8.67 -0.25 6.21
CA TYR A 63 -8.97 0.94 6.99
C TYR A 63 -8.27 2.15 6.39
N TYR A 64 -8.97 3.27 6.38
CA TYR A 64 -8.40 4.59 6.13
C TYR A 64 -8.80 5.51 7.28
N GLY A 65 -7.84 6.24 7.84
CA GLY A 65 -8.10 7.17 8.94
C GLY A 65 -7.21 8.40 8.91
N ASP A 66 -7.80 9.52 9.32
CA ASP A 66 -7.10 10.78 9.46
C ASP A 66 -7.49 11.47 10.78
N ARG A 67 -6.67 12.43 11.19
CA ARG A 67 -6.87 13.16 12.45
C ARG A 67 -8.11 14.05 12.39
N LEU A 68 -8.93 13.90 13.40
CA LEU A 68 -10.09 14.74 13.59
C LEU A 68 -9.64 16.05 14.26
N MET A 69 -10.07 17.19 13.74
CA MET A 69 -9.86 18.47 14.41
C MET A 69 -10.70 18.53 15.70
N GLN A 70 -10.24 19.27 16.69
CA GLN A 70 -10.87 19.36 18.01
C GLN A 70 -12.36 19.76 17.98
N ASP A 71 -12.77 20.51 16.94
CA ASP A 71 -14.16 20.93 16.70
C ASP A 71 -14.94 20.01 15.76
N GLY A 72 -14.32 18.93 15.29
CA GLY A 72 -14.93 17.94 14.39
C GLY A 72 -15.29 18.47 12.99
N LYS A 73 -14.90 19.68 12.63
CA LYS A 73 -15.30 20.33 11.35
C LYS A 73 -14.82 19.59 10.11
N ASN A 74 -13.71 18.87 10.20
CA ASN A 74 -13.15 18.12 9.06
C ASN A 74 -13.71 16.71 8.91
N LYS A 75 -14.63 16.27 9.76
CA LYS A 75 -15.14 14.89 9.76
C LYS A 75 -15.71 14.45 8.41
N ASN A 76 -16.60 15.25 7.84
CA ASN A 76 -17.22 14.91 6.56
C ASN A 76 -16.20 14.86 5.42
N SER A 77 -15.20 15.75 5.42
CA SER A 77 -14.11 15.71 4.45
C SER A 77 -13.29 14.44 4.58
N ILE A 78 -12.99 14.00 5.81
CA ILE A 78 -12.26 12.74 6.05
C ILE A 78 -13.09 11.54 5.57
N TRP A 79 -14.40 11.53 5.75
CA TRP A 79 -15.27 10.46 5.26
C TRP A 79 -15.33 10.40 3.74
N ASP A 80 -15.38 11.57 3.06
CA ASP A 80 -15.32 11.66 1.60
C ASP A 80 -13.96 11.16 1.09
N ASP A 81 -12.86 11.53 1.74
CA ASP A 81 -11.51 11.05 1.43
C ASP A 81 -11.38 9.53 1.66
N ALA A 82 -11.97 9.02 2.75
CA ALA A 82 -11.99 7.58 3.04
C ALA A 82 -12.73 6.81 1.95
N LEU A 83 -13.92 7.29 1.55
CA LEU A 83 -14.71 6.67 0.49
C LEU A 83 -13.91 6.59 -0.81
N ASN A 84 -13.37 7.72 -1.27
CA ASN A 84 -12.63 7.81 -2.52
C ASN A 84 -11.33 7.00 -2.49
N THR A 85 -10.62 7.02 -1.37
CA THR A 85 -9.34 6.31 -1.20
C THR A 85 -9.55 4.80 -1.20
N LEU A 86 -10.48 4.29 -0.37
CA LEU A 86 -10.77 2.86 -0.30
C LEU A 86 -11.28 2.32 -1.63
N GLN A 87 -12.18 3.07 -2.31
CA GLN A 87 -12.65 2.71 -3.65
C GLN A 87 -11.51 2.65 -4.67
N SER A 88 -10.60 3.63 -4.62
CA SER A 88 -9.44 3.67 -5.53
C SER A 88 -8.49 2.50 -5.30
N ILE A 89 -8.28 2.12 -4.05
CA ILE A 89 -7.44 0.96 -3.70
C ILE A 89 -8.09 -0.33 -4.20
N ILE A 90 -9.39 -0.54 -3.96
CA ILE A 90 -10.11 -1.73 -4.42
C ILE A 90 -10.08 -1.82 -5.95
N ASN A 91 -10.31 -0.71 -6.65
CA ASN A 91 -10.23 -0.67 -8.12
C ASN A 91 -8.83 -1.03 -8.63
N LYS A 92 -7.78 -0.56 -7.95
CA LYS A 92 -6.40 -0.94 -8.29
C LYS A 92 -6.13 -2.42 -8.02
N ILE A 93 -6.60 -2.98 -6.90
CA ILE A 93 -6.48 -4.42 -6.63
C ILE A 93 -7.15 -5.22 -7.75
N ASN A 94 -8.36 -4.85 -8.16
CA ASN A 94 -9.09 -5.50 -9.26
C ASN A 94 -8.44 -5.32 -10.64
N SER A 95 -7.49 -4.41 -10.80
CA SER A 95 -6.77 -4.25 -12.07
C SER A 95 -5.62 -5.26 -12.24
N PHE A 96 -5.29 -6.02 -11.22
CA PHE A 96 -4.33 -7.11 -11.31
C PHE A 96 -5.04 -8.39 -11.72
N ASP A 97 -4.61 -8.99 -12.81
CA ASP A 97 -5.23 -10.20 -13.42
C ASP A 97 -5.30 -11.39 -12.46
N ASN A 98 -4.47 -11.39 -11.43
CA ASN A 98 -4.32 -12.47 -10.45
C ASN A 98 -5.20 -12.31 -9.21
N PHE A 99 -5.99 -11.24 -9.13
CA PHE A 99 -6.85 -10.94 -8.00
C PHE A 99 -8.27 -10.68 -8.44
N GLU A 100 -9.20 -11.31 -7.75
CA GLU A 100 -10.62 -11.01 -7.88
C GLU A 100 -11.16 -10.60 -6.51
N VAL A 101 -11.73 -9.39 -6.43
CA VAL A 101 -12.41 -8.90 -5.24
C VAL A 101 -13.90 -9.04 -5.44
N ASP A 102 -14.57 -9.61 -4.44
CA ASP A 102 -16.03 -9.67 -4.43
C ASP A 102 -16.60 -8.25 -4.56
N GLN A 103 -17.58 -8.09 -5.46
CA GLN A 103 -18.20 -6.80 -5.75
C GLN A 103 -19.21 -6.37 -4.67
N ASP A 104 -19.65 -7.30 -3.81
CA ASP A 104 -20.59 -7.03 -2.71
C ASP A 104 -19.84 -6.58 -1.45
N TYR A 105 -19.45 -5.31 -1.43
CA TYR A 105 -18.87 -4.69 -0.24
C TYR A 105 -19.54 -3.37 0.11
N SER A 106 -19.44 -2.95 1.36
CA SER A 106 -19.91 -1.66 1.82
C SER A 106 -18.84 -0.95 2.65
N ILE A 107 -18.58 0.30 2.34
CA ILE A 107 -17.68 1.15 3.13
C ILE A 107 -18.49 1.72 4.30
N ARG A 108 -17.99 1.48 5.52
CA ARG A 108 -18.57 1.97 6.77
C ARG A 108 -17.67 3.06 7.35
N PHE A 109 -18.28 4.09 7.91
CA PHE A 109 -17.54 5.19 8.52
C PHE A 109 -17.44 5.03 10.03
N PHE A 110 -16.35 5.57 10.58
CA PHE A 110 -16.14 5.60 12.03
C PHE A 110 -15.64 6.96 12.50
N GLU A 111 -15.82 7.19 13.78
CA GLU A 111 -15.20 8.24 14.56
C GLU A 111 -14.80 7.59 15.88
N GLN A 112 -13.51 7.55 16.20
CA GLN A 112 -13.01 6.82 17.35
C GLN A 112 -11.78 7.48 17.95
N LYS A 113 -11.69 7.40 19.26
CA LYS A 113 -10.52 7.80 19.99
C LYS A 113 -9.52 6.64 20.06
N PHE A 114 -8.36 6.87 19.49
CA PHE A 114 -7.16 6.09 19.67
C PHE A 114 -6.17 6.89 20.51
N LEU A 115 -4.89 6.87 20.21
CA LEU A 115 -3.94 7.85 20.76
C LEU A 115 -4.33 9.27 20.34
N ASP A 116 -4.70 9.44 19.06
CA ASP A 116 -5.32 10.64 18.50
C ASP A 116 -6.83 10.40 18.29
N ASP A 117 -7.62 11.49 18.23
CA ASP A 117 -9.00 11.41 17.77
C ASP A 117 -9.02 11.26 16.25
N LEU A 118 -9.57 10.16 15.75
CA LEU A 118 -9.59 9.79 14.34
C LEU A 118 -11.01 9.71 13.79
N ALA A 119 -11.16 10.09 12.55
CA ALA A 119 -12.30 9.72 11.71
C ALA A 119 -11.79 8.99 10.47
N GLY A 120 -12.66 8.20 9.85
CA GLY A 120 -12.28 7.47 8.66
C GLY A 120 -13.35 6.52 8.17
N GLY A 121 -12.92 5.56 7.37
CA GLY A 121 -13.75 4.50 6.85
C GLY A 121 -13.03 3.15 6.88
N PHE A 122 -13.82 2.09 6.84
CA PHE A 122 -13.30 0.75 6.65
C PHE A 122 -14.23 -0.06 5.75
N VAL A 123 -13.66 -1.08 5.14
CA VAL A 123 -14.38 -2.02 4.27
C VAL A 123 -13.83 -3.42 4.48
N GLU A 124 -14.72 -4.37 4.54
CA GLU A 124 -14.41 -5.80 4.53
C GLU A 124 -14.53 -6.28 3.08
N ILE A 125 -13.48 -6.91 2.56
CA ILE A 125 -13.45 -7.47 1.21
C ILE A 125 -13.00 -8.91 1.26
N THR A 126 -13.51 -9.70 0.31
CA THR A 126 -13.03 -11.04 0.03
C THR A 126 -12.19 -10.99 -1.24
N LEU A 127 -10.92 -11.34 -1.09
CA LEU A 127 -9.96 -11.45 -2.18
C LEU A 127 -9.76 -12.90 -2.56
N GLN A 128 -9.96 -13.24 -3.83
CA GLN A 128 -9.64 -14.55 -4.38
C GLN A 128 -8.35 -14.45 -5.20
N ALA A 129 -7.50 -15.46 -5.07
CA ALA A 129 -6.26 -15.57 -5.83
C ALA A 129 -6.04 -17.03 -6.24
N GLU A 130 -5.58 -17.25 -7.46
CA GLU A 130 -5.22 -18.59 -7.92
C GLU A 130 -4.06 -19.16 -7.10
N ASP A 131 -4.13 -20.46 -6.77
CA ASP A 131 -3.11 -21.14 -5.96
C ASP A 131 -1.79 -21.36 -6.71
N ASP A 132 -1.85 -21.40 -8.06
CA ASP A 132 -0.71 -21.60 -8.95
C ASP A 132 0.13 -20.35 -9.24
N LEU A 133 -0.18 -19.23 -8.58
CA LEU A 133 0.72 -18.08 -8.62
C LEU A 133 2.01 -18.44 -7.87
N GLY A 134 2.88 -19.11 -8.59
CA GLY A 134 4.23 -19.41 -8.16
C GLY A 134 4.94 -18.14 -7.70
N ALA A 135 5.88 -18.28 -6.79
CA ALA A 135 6.68 -17.17 -6.24
C ALA A 135 7.37 -16.27 -7.31
N CYS A 136 7.25 -16.64 -8.60
CA CYS A 136 7.86 -15.92 -9.73
C CYS A 136 7.12 -14.63 -10.12
N GLU A 137 5.78 -14.57 -10.01
CA GLU A 137 5.05 -13.41 -10.56
C GLU A 137 5.00 -12.18 -9.63
N ILE A 138 5.25 -12.38 -8.32
CA ILE A 138 5.38 -11.25 -7.39
C ILE A 138 6.77 -10.59 -7.49
N ASN A 139 7.75 -11.32 -8.01
CA ASN A 139 9.02 -10.70 -8.36
C ASN A 139 8.88 -9.63 -9.44
N ASP A 140 7.82 -9.68 -10.29
CA ASP A 140 7.66 -8.68 -11.36
C ASP A 140 7.34 -7.27 -10.82
N ILE A 141 6.67 -7.15 -9.67
CA ILE A 141 6.46 -5.83 -9.05
C ILE A 141 7.75 -5.34 -8.34
N ILE A 142 8.58 -6.27 -7.85
CA ILE A 142 9.91 -5.96 -7.31
C ILE A 142 10.91 -5.75 -8.46
N THR A 143 10.73 -6.44 -9.60
CA THR A 143 11.57 -6.30 -10.79
C THR A 143 11.36 -4.98 -11.52
N GLU A 144 10.24 -4.28 -11.37
CA GLU A 144 10.15 -2.91 -11.91
C GLU A 144 11.12 -1.96 -11.20
N ASP A 145 11.30 -2.08 -9.89
CA ASP A 145 12.30 -1.29 -9.16
C ASP A 145 13.73 -1.81 -9.45
N GLU A 146 13.95 -3.12 -9.55
CA GLU A 146 15.25 -3.70 -9.92
C GLU A 146 15.59 -3.41 -11.39
N THR A 147 14.63 -3.50 -12.32
CA THR A 147 14.84 -3.11 -13.73
C THR A 147 15.02 -1.61 -13.89
N LEU A 148 14.36 -0.79 -13.07
CA LEU A 148 14.60 0.65 -13.03
C LEU A 148 16.00 0.97 -12.51
N ILE A 149 16.44 0.29 -11.46
CA ILE A 149 17.80 0.42 -10.91
C ILE A 149 18.86 -0.01 -11.92
N GLU A 150 18.65 -1.10 -12.65
CA GLU A 150 19.58 -1.54 -13.70
C GLU A 150 19.63 -0.56 -14.88
N ARG A 151 18.48 -0.07 -15.35
CA ARG A 151 18.43 0.99 -16.38
C ARG A 151 19.12 2.28 -15.94
N LEU A 152 18.93 2.68 -14.67
CA LEU A 152 19.62 3.84 -14.10
C LEU A 152 21.15 3.61 -14.04
N LYS A 153 21.60 2.39 -13.72
CA LYS A 153 23.03 2.03 -13.75
C LYS A 153 23.61 2.11 -15.16
N GLU A 154 22.89 1.62 -16.17
CA GLU A 154 23.31 1.71 -17.57
C GLU A 154 23.36 3.15 -18.05
N GLU A 155 22.37 3.97 -17.71
CA GLU A 155 22.37 5.40 -18.04
C GLU A 155 23.49 6.15 -17.33
N ILE A 156 23.78 5.86 -16.06
CA ILE A 156 24.92 6.43 -15.34
C ILE A 156 26.23 6.13 -16.08
N GLN A 157 26.47 4.87 -16.48
CA GLN A 157 27.69 4.50 -17.25
C GLN A 157 27.77 5.25 -18.58
N LYS A 158 26.67 5.46 -19.27
CA LYS A 158 26.61 6.23 -20.50
C LYS A 158 26.95 7.71 -20.28
N TYR A 159 26.39 8.32 -19.24
CA TYR A 159 26.62 9.74 -18.93
C TYR A 159 27.97 10.02 -18.27
N GLU A 160 28.61 9.04 -17.61
CA GLU A 160 29.98 9.16 -17.12
C GLU A 160 30.99 9.39 -18.26
N ALA A 161 30.69 8.86 -19.46
CA ALA A 161 31.51 9.08 -20.65
C ALA A 161 31.23 10.42 -21.35
N GLU A 162 30.03 10.98 -21.19
CA GLU A 162 29.57 12.17 -21.91
C GLU A 162 29.52 13.44 -21.05
N ASN A 163 29.27 13.33 -19.75
CA ASN A 163 29.14 14.49 -18.87
C ASN A 163 29.29 14.13 -17.38
N ALA A 164 30.42 14.45 -16.80
CA ALA A 164 30.77 14.09 -15.42
C ALA A 164 29.81 14.66 -14.34
N GLU A 165 29.22 15.84 -14.57
CA GLU A 165 28.30 16.46 -13.59
C GLU A 165 26.95 15.73 -13.51
N LEU A 166 26.41 15.29 -14.66
CA LEU A 166 25.16 14.54 -14.74
C LEU A 166 25.30 13.13 -14.14
N ALA A 167 26.46 12.51 -14.33
CA ALA A 167 26.77 11.21 -13.75
C ALA A 167 26.80 11.25 -12.21
N VAL A 168 27.30 12.32 -11.62
CA VAL A 168 27.29 12.52 -10.15
C VAL A 168 25.87 12.64 -9.62
N LEU A 169 24.99 13.40 -10.28
CA LEU A 169 23.59 13.56 -9.89
C LEU A 169 22.80 12.25 -10.00
N LEU A 170 23.02 11.48 -11.07
CA LEU A 170 22.36 10.18 -11.25
C LEU A 170 22.83 9.16 -10.21
N LYS A 171 24.10 9.18 -9.81
CA LYS A 171 24.62 8.34 -8.71
C LYS A 171 23.98 8.68 -7.37
N ASP A 172 23.78 9.96 -7.06
CA ASP A 172 23.12 10.39 -5.83
C ASP A 172 21.64 9.91 -5.79
N ILE A 173 20.94 10.00 -6.91
CA ILE A 173 19.56 9.49 -7.04
C ILE A 173 19.52 7.98 -6.89
N LEU A 174 20.40 7.25 -7.57
CA LEU A 174 20.48 5.80 -7.48
C LEU A 174 20.74 5.34 -6.04
N HIS A 175 21.68 6.00 -5.36
CA HIS A 175 22.04 5.72 -3.98
C HIS A 175 20.84 5.89 -3.02
N ARG A 176 20.05 6.94 -3.22
CA ARG A 176 18.82 7.18 -2.44
C ARG A 176 17.74 6.13 -2.72
N LEU A 177 17.63 5.62 -3.95
CA LEU A 177 16.65 4.62 -4.35
C LEU A 177 17.04 3.20 -3.90
N SER A 178 18.33 2.86 -3.91
CA SER A 178 18.82 1.54 -3.51
C SER A 178 18.83 1.32 -1.99
N GLY A 179 18.64 2.37 -1.19
CA GLY A 179 18.65 2.28 0.28
C GLY A 179 20.01 1.91 0.88
N GLU A 180 21.09 1.97 0.11
CA GLU A 180 22.45 1.77 0.60
C GLU A 180 22.86 2.95 1.49
N VAL A 181 23.03 2.70 2.77
CA VAL A 181 23.54 3.71 3.71
C VAL A 181 25.05 3.83 3.50
N VAL A 182 25.53 5.03 3.20
CA VAL A 182 26.98 5.32 3.21
C VAL A 182 27.45 5.30 4.66
N GLU A 183 28.38 4.41 4.97
CA GLU A 183 29.18 4.54 6.18
C GLU A 183 30.20 5.70 6.05
#